data_2047b3279df0a7c92ab2af6ec5fe6a1e
#
_entry.id   2047b3279df0a7c92ab2af6ec5fe6a1e
#
_cell.length_a   1.000
_cell.length_b   1.000
_cell.length_c   1.000
_cell.angle_alpha   90.00
_cell.angle_beta   90.00
_cell.angle_gamma   90.00
#
_symmetry.space_group_name_H-M   'P 1'
#
loop_
_entity.id
_entity.type
_entity.pdbx_description
1 polymer ?
#
loop_
_entity_poly.entity_id
_entity_poly.type
_entity_poly.pdbx_seq_one_letter_code
_entity_poly.pdbx_strand_id
1 'polypeptide(L)'
;MCTAVTYQAAAFYMGRTLDYDCSFGEEVVITPRKFPLPGDYAVIGMAHVADGYPLYYDAVNEKGLGMAGLNFVGNAKYRQPEDGRCNVPQYALLLRVLRQCATLAQARAFLQTVNVTGEPFGQYPAAELHWLLADRTGALAADRR
;
A
#
# COMPACT_ATOMS: atom_id res chain seq x y z
N MET A 1 12.64 -9.94 -7.52
CA MET A 1 12.52 -9.69 -6.05
C MET A 1 12.56 -8.19 -5.83
N CYS A 2 11.62 -7.61 -5.10
CA CYS A 2 11.57 -6.16 -4.87
C CYS A 2 12.40 -5.76 -3.65
N THR A 3 13.07 -4.61 -3.73
CA THR A 3 13.82 -4.01 -2.62
C THR A 3 13.20 -2.67 -2.26
N ALA A 4 13.09 -2.34 -0.98
CA ALA A 4 12.71 -1.02 -0.54
C ALA A 4 13.75 -0.49 0.46
N VAL A 5 14.01 0.81 0.41
CA VAL A 5 15.01 1.47 1.23
C VAL A 5 14.50 2.81 1.72
N THR A 6 14.90 3.18 2.91
CA THR A 6 14.79 4.55 3.43
C THR A 6 16.17 5.09 3.71
N TYR A 7 16.37 6.37 3.44
CA TYR A 7 17.67 7.03 3.64
C TYR A 7 17.47 8.44 4.17
N GLN A 8 18.17 8.75 5.25
CA GLN A 8 18.20 10.08 5.84
C GLN A 8 19.48 10.82 5.41
N ALA A 9 19.29 11.95 4.73
CA ALA A 9 20.33 12.91 4.40
C ALA A 9 19.89 14.31 4.83
N ALA A 10 20.05 15.33 3.98
CA ALA A 10 19.44 16.65 4.20
C ALA A 10 17.89 16.59 4.19
N ALA A 11 17.34 15.62 3.44
CA ALA A 11 15.93 15.24 3.47
C ALA A 11 15.80 13.74 3.74
N PHE A 12 14.59 13.29 4.05
CA PHE A 12 14.27 11.86 4.17
C PHE A 12 13.81 11.33 2.81
N TYR A 13 14.37 10.21 2.39
CA TYR A 13 14.07 9.55 1.12
C TYR A 13 13.53 8.15 1.37
N MET A 14 12.55 7.77 0.58
CA MET A 14 12.05 6.40 0.45
C MET A 14 12.07 6.02 -1.02
N GLY A 15 12.58 4.85 -1.34
CA GLY A 15 12.62 4.31 -2.69
C GLY A 15 12.38 2.81 -2.69
N ARG A 16 11.97 2.30 -3.86
CA ARG A 16 11.83 0.86 -4.09
C ARG A 16 12.17 0.49 -5.52
N THR A 17 12.55 -0.76 -5.74
CA THR A 17 12.65 -1.37 -7.06
C THR A 17 11.41 -2.24 -7.32
N LEU A 18 10.86 -2.18 -8.53
CA LEU A 18 9.77 -3.02 -8.98
C LEU A 18 10.33 -4.07 -9.94
N ASP A 19 10.71 -5.23 -9.40
CA ASP A 19 11.43 -6.27 -10.14
C ASP A 19 10.47 -7.40 -10.51
N TYR A 20 9.86 -7.29 -11.68
CA TYR A 20 9.04 -8.32 -12.33
C TYR A 20 9.69 -8.81 -13.61
N ASP A 21 9.44 -10.06 -13.98
CA ASP A 21 9.93 -10.67 -15.22
C ASP A 21 9.16 -10.21 -16.47
N CYS A 22 8.02 -9.55 -16.28
CA CYS A 22 7.18 -9.00 -17.33
C CYS A 22 6.50 -7.71 -16.86
N SER A 23 6.05 -6.89 -17.82
CA SER A 23 5.22 -5.72 -17.51
C SER A 23 3.74 -6.13 -17.41
N PHE A 24 3.04 -5.55 -16.45
CA PHE A 24 1.58 -5.61 -16.31
C PHE A 24 0.91 -4.32 -16.83
N GLY A 25 1.66 -3.46 -17.53
CA GLY A 25 1.18 -2.14 -17.95
C GLY A 25 1.20 -1.14 -16.80
N GLU A 26 2.30 -1.13 -16.05
CA GLU A 26 2.50 -0.21 -14.92
C GLU A 26 2.53 1.23 -15.41
N GLU A 27 1.80 2.08 -14.72
CA GLU A 27 1.71 3.50 -15.02
C GLU A 27 1.68 4.35 -13.75
N VAL A 28 2.05 5.62 -13.87
CA VAL A 28 1.90 6.58 -12.78
C VAL A 28 0.45 7.03 -12.70
N VAL A 29 -0.18 6.75 -11.58
CA VAL A 29 -1.59 7.05 -11.36
C VAL A 29 -1.75 8.08 -10.25
N ILE A 30 -2.62 9.06 -10.49
CA ILE A 30 -3.06 10.03 -9.49
C ILE A 30 -4.49 9.69 -9.09
N THR A 31 -4.71 9.40 -7.81
CA THR A 31 -6.04 9.22 -7.23
C THR A 31 -6.44 10.48 -6.46
N PRO A 32 -7.39 11.28 -6.96
CA PRO A 32 -7.87 12.49 -6.28
C PRO A 32 -8.62 12.15 -4.99
N ARG A 33 -8.81 13.13 -4.10
CA ARG A 33 -9.44 12.95 -2.79
C ARG A 33 -10.85 12.31 -2.83
N LYS A 34 -11.59 12.50 -3.91
CA LYS A 34 -12.98 12.04 -4.03
C LYS A 34 -13.17 10.82 -4.95
N PHE A 35 -12.10 10.20 -5.40
CA PHE A 35 -12.16 9.07 -6.34
C PHE A 35 -11.22 7.93 -5.90
N PRO A 36 -11.56 6.64 -6.12
CA PRO A 36 -12.87 6.09 -6.47
C PRO A 36 -13.88 6.17 -5.32
N LEU A 37 -13.41 6.27 -4.10
CA LEU A 37 -14.18 6.47 -2.87
C LEU A 37 -13.72 7.75 -2.18
N PRO A 38 -14.56 8.41 -1.38
CA PRO A 38 -14.15 9.55 -0.58
C PRO A 38 -12.93 9.23 0.30
N GLY A 39 -11.98 10.15 0.37
CA GLY A 39 -10.80 10.07 1.22
C GLY A 39 -10.24 11.45 1.46
N ASP A 40 -9.46 11.60 2.54
CA ASP A 40 -8.98 12.91 2.98
C ASP A 40 -7.82 13.41 2.12
N TYR A 41 -7.03 12.49 1.52
CA TYR A 41 -5.80 12.84 0.82
C TYR A 41 -5.76 12.28 -0.60
N ALA A 42 -5.23 13.09 -1.52
CA ALA A 42 -4.84 12.63 -2.85
C ALA A 42 -3.57 11.78 -2.78
N VAL A 43 -3.44 10.84 -3.69
CA VAL A 43 -2.35 9.85 -3.76
C VAL A 43 -1.78 9.83 -5.16
N ILE A 44 -0.46 9.70 -5.29
CA ILE A 44 0.25 9.47 -6.54
C ILE A 44 1.21 8.30 -6.36
N GLY A 45 1.30 7.41 -7.34
CA GLY A 45 2.21 6.27 -7.28
C GLY A 45 2.21 5.42 -8.54
N MET A 46 2.97 4.35 -8.49
CA MET A 46 3.04 3.36 -9.55
C MET A 46 1.93 2.32 -9.34
N ALA A 47 1.10 2.10 -10.33
CA ALA A 47 -0.02 1.17 -10.27
C ALA A 47 -0.22 0.41 -11.57
N HIS A 48 -0.86 -0.73 -11.49
CA HIS A 48 -1.56 -1.37 -12.59
C HIS A 48 -3.05 -1.04 -12.49
N VAL A 49 -3.65 -0.50 -13.53
CA VAL A 49 -5.08 -0.18 -13.52
C VAL A 49 -5.88 -1.35 -14.10
N ALA A 50 -6.75 -1.94 -13.29
CA ALA A 50 -7.64 -3.00 -13.69
C ALA A 50 -9.08 -2.64 -13.32
N ASP A 51 -10.02 -2.78 -14.27
CA ASP A 51 -11.43 -2.44 -14.10
C ASP A 51 -11.66 -1.03 -13.52
N GLY A 52 -10.82 -0.07 -13.93
CA GLY A 52 -10.86 1.31 -13.44
C GLY A 52 -10.38 1.51 -12.01
N TYR A 53 -9.82 0.47 -11.36
CA TYR A 53 -9.26 0.53 -10.03
C TYR A 53 -7.73 0.48 -10.06
N PRO A 54 -7.02 1.41 -9.38
CA PRO A 54 -5.57 1.39 -9.32
C PRO A 54 -5.06 0.38 -8.29
N LEU A 55 -4.43 -0.68 -8.76
CA LEU A 55 -3.71 -1.65 -7.94
C LEU A 55 -2.29 -1.12 -7.72
N TYR A 56 -2.09 -0.36 -6.66
CA TYR A 56 -0.82 0.30 -6.38
C TYR A 56 0.26 -0.67 -5.91
N TYR A 57 1.44 -0.57 -6.51
CA TYR A 57 2.68 -1.19 -6.02
C TYR A 57 3.32 -0.35 -4.93
N ASP A 58 3.36 0.95 -5.14
CA ASP A 58 3.81 1.97 -4.20
C ASP A 58 3.11 3.29 -4.48
N ALA A 59 3.01 4.13 -3.47
CA ALA A 59 2.49 5.47 -3.63
C ALA A 59 2.86 6.37 -2.45
N VAL A 60 2.65 7.66 -2.65
CA VAL A 60 2.77 8.69 -1.62
C VAL A 60 1.53 9.56 -1.65
N ASN A 61 1.07 10.00 -0.49
CA ASN A 61 0.00 10.97 -0.41
C ASN A 61 0.52 12.42 -0.32
N GLU A 62 -0.37 13.37 -0.50
CA GLU A 62 -0.05 14.80 -0.47
C GLU A 62 0.48 15.32 0.88
N LYS A 63 0.47 14.50 1.93
CA LYS A 63 1.05 14.79 3.25
C LYS A 63 2.47 14.24 3.40
N GLY A 64 2.96 13.49 2.41
CA GLY A 64 4.29 12.91 2.43
C GLY A 64 4.39 11.56 3.16
N LEU A 65 3.26 10.90 3.44
CA LEU A 65 3.28 9.51 3.87
C LEU A 65 3.39 8.62 2.63
N GLY A 66 4.43 7.80 2.56
CA GLY A 66 4.67 6.82 1.51
C GLY A 66 4.43 5.39 1.99
N MET A 67 4.01 4.52 1.07
CA MET A 67 3.83 3.09 1.32
C MET A 67 4.20 2.29 0.07
N ALA A 68 4.93 1.20 0.26
CA ALA A 68 5.32 0.27 -0.80
C ALA A 68 4.96 -1.15 -0.42
N GLY A 69 4.34 -1.89 -1.34
CA GLY A 69 4.13 -3.32 -1.23
C GLY A 69 5.29 -4.09 -1.84
N LEU A 70 5.76 -5.12 -1.13
CA LEU A 70 6.84 -5.98 -1.56
C LEU A 70 6.39 -7.44 -1.48
N ASN A 71 6.80 -8.26 -2.44
CA ASN A 71 6.50 -9.67 -2.45
C ASN A 71 7.09 -10.39 -1.24
N PHE A 72 6.26 -11.20 -0.60
CA PHE A 72 6.62 -12.00 0.58
C PHE A 72 6.10 -13.42 0.44
N VAL A 73 6.34 -13.98 -0.74
CA VAL A 73 5.80 -15.28 -1.18
C VAL A 73 6.14 -16.39 -0.20
N GLY A 74 5.11 -17.20 0.14
CA GLY A 74 5.22 -18.30 1.10
C GLY A 74 5.22 -17.86 2.57
N ASN A 75 5.28 -16.56 2.86
CA ASN A 75 5.36 -16.02 4.23
C ASN A 75 4.16 -15.14 4.62
N ALA A 76 3.59 -14.40 3.66
CA ALA A 76 2.41 -13.60 3.95
C ALA A 76 1.20 -14.52 4.21
N LYS A 77 0.50 -14.28 5.33
CA LYS A 77 -0.72 -15.00 5.69
C LYS A 77 -1.82 -14.01 6.00
N TYR A 78 -2.89 -14.07 5.22
CA TYR A 78 -4.07 -13.23 5.43
C TYR A 78 -5.10 -13.95 6.28
N ARG A 79 -5.88 -13.19 7.02
CA ARG A 79 -6.98 -13.70 7.82
C ARG A 79 -8.25 -13.80 6.99
N GLN A 80 -9.18 -14.62 7.46
CA GLN A 80 -10.55 -14.60 6.94
C GLN A 80 -11.24 -13.30 7.40
N PRO A 81 -12.24 -12.81 6.65
CA PRO A 81 -13.10 -11.72 7.12
C PRO A 81 -13.72 -12.06 8.48
N GLU A 82 -13.72 -11.10 9.38
CA GLU A 82 -14.28 -11.21 10.73
C GLU A 82 -15.44 -10.21 10.88
N ASP A 83 -16.57 -10.64 11.43
CA ASP A 83 -17.70 -9.76 11.68
C ASP A 83 -17.32 -8.69 12.73
N GLY A 84 -17.74 -7.45 12.48
CA GLY A 84 -17.43 -6.31 13.34
C GLY A 84 -16.01 -5.76 13.23
N ARG A 85 -15.17 -6.33 12.37
CA ARG A 85 -13.83 -5.82 12.08
C ARG A 85 -13.79 -4.99 10.78
N CYS A 86 -12.86 -4.08 10.69
CA CYS A 86 -12.57 -3.39 9.43
C CYS A 86 -11.78 -4.33 8.51
N ASN A 87 -12.49 -5.14 7.73
CA ASN A 87 -11.89 -6.05 6.76
C ASN A 87 -11.43 -5.27 5.53
N VAL A 88 -10.16 -5.37 5.19
CA VAL A 88 -9.54 -4.67 4.06
C VAL A 88 -8.79 -5.68 3.20
N PRO A 89 -9.20 -5.89 1.94
CA PRO A 89 -8.45 -6.72 1.01
C PRO A 89 -7.02 -6.21 0.84
N GLN A 90 -6.07 -7.12 0.73
CA GLN A 90 -4.64 -6.78 0.64
C GLN A 90 -4.34 -5.78 -0.50
N TYR A 91 -5.02 -5.89 -1.65
CA TYR A 91 -4.84 -4.99 -2.78
C TYR A 91 -5.35 -3.57 -2.52
N ALA A 92 -6.29 -3.40 -1.58
CA ALA A 92 -6.87 -2.11 -1.22
C ALA A 92 -6.13 -1.42 -0.05
N LEU A 93 -5.28 -2.16 0.68
CA LEU A 93 -4.68 -1.68 1.93
C LEU A 93 -3.87 -0.40 1.73
N LEU A 94 -3.01 -0.37 0.71
CA LEU A 94 -2.13 0.77 0.42
C LEU A 94 -2.95 2.05 0.20
N LEU A 95 -3.90 1.99 -0.72
CA LEU A 95 -4.74 3.14 -1.03
C LEU A 95 -5.58 3.57 0.17
N ARG A 96 -6.11 2.60 0.94
CA ARG A 96 -6.91 2.88 2.15
C ARG A 96 -6.10 3.63 3.20
N VAL A 97 -4.88 3.17 3.49
CA VAL A 97 -3.97 3.82 4.45
C VAL A 97 -3.61 5.23 3.98
N LEU A 98 -3.14 5.39 2.74
CA LEU A 98 -2.66 6.67 2.24
C LEU A 98 -3.76 7.72 2.09
N ARG A 99 -5.00 7.31 1.93
CA ARG A 99 -6.12 8.23 1.82
C ARG A 99 -6.69 8.71 3.17
N GLN A 100 -6.37 8.02 4.26
CA GLN A 100 -6.91 8.32 5.59
C GLN A 100 -5.84 8.81 6.58
N CYS A 101 -4.58 8.48 6.35
CA CYS A 101 -3.49 8.77 7.28
C CYS A 101 -2.57 9.85 6.72
N ALA A 102 -2.27 10.88 7.50
CA ALA A 102 -1.32 11.93 7.15
C ALA A 102 0.11 11.61 7.61
N THR A 103 0.25 10.77 8.63
CA THR A 103 1.53 10.48 9.30
C THR A 103 1.71 9.00 9.57
N LEU A 104 2.96 8.61 9.78
CA LEU A 104 3.32 7.25 10.16
C LEU A 104 2.64 6.82 11.48
N ALA A 105 2.48 7.74 12.44
CA ALA A 105 1.80 7.46 13.69
C ALA A 105 0.31 7.12 13.48
N GLN A 106 -0.38 7.87 12.61
CA GLN A 106 -1.76 7.59 12.24
C GLN A 106 -1.89 6.27 11.47
N ALA A 107 -0.96 6.00 10.55
CA ALA A 107 -0.93 4.73 9.81
C ALA A 107 -0.75 3.54 10.77
N ARG A 108 0.15 3.65 11.76
CA ARG A 108 0.35 2.62 12.79
C ARG A 108 -0.94 2.36 13.57
N ALA A 109 -1.61 3.40 14.04
CA ALA A 109 -2.86 3.28 14.78
C ALA A 109 -3.96 2.65 13.91
N PHE A 110 -4.11 3.09 12.67
CA PHE A 110 -5.07 2.54 11.71
C PHE A 110 -4.82 1.05 11.44
N LEU A 111 -3.57 0.65 11.19
CA LEU A 111 -3.20 -0.74 10.91
C LEU A 111 -3.51 -1.70 12.07
N GLN A 112 -3.58 -1.21 13.31
CA GLN A 112 -3.99 -2.02 14.47
C GLN A 112 -5.49 -2.35 14.45
N THR A 113 -6.30 -1.56 13.78
CA THR A 113 -7.77 -1.73 13.72
C THR A 113 -8.24 -2.56 12.53
N VAL A 114 -7.42 -2.70 11.49
CA VAL A 114 -7.81 -3.43 10.28
C VAL A 114 -7.52 -4.92 10.37
N ASN A 115 -8.38 -5.69 9.73
CA ASN A 115 -8.17 -7.09 9.42
C ASN A 115 -7.84 -7.21 7.92
N VAL A 116 -6.59 -7.54 7.57
CA VAL A 116 -6.18 -7.66 6.18
C VAL A 116 -6.57 -9.04 5.66
N THR A 117 -7.33 -9.07 4.57
CA THR A 117 -7.87 -10.28 3.98
C THR A 117 -7.22 -10.60 2.63
N GLY A 118 -7.18 -11.88 2.27
CA GLY A 118 -6.54 -12.41 1.06
C GLY A 118 -7.53 -12.56 -0.11
N GLU A 119 -8.34 -11.54 -0.36
CA GLU A 119 -9.30 -11.58 -1.46
C GLU A 119 -8.61 -11.31 -2.80
N PRO A 120 -8.96 -12.06 -3.88
CA PRO A 120 -8.49 -11.76 -5.22
C PRO A 120 -9.17 -10.49 -5.75
N PHE A 121 -8.53 -9.82 -6.73
CA PHE A 121 -9.15 -8.73 -7.48
C PHE A 121 -9.45 -9.21 -8.91
N GLY A 122 -10.72 -9.50 -9.20
CA GLY A 122 -11.11 -10.06 -10.50
C GLY A 122 -10.34 -11.34 -10.83
N GLN A 123 -9.59 -11.32 -11.92
CA GLN A 123 -8.74 -12.45 -12.34
C GLN A 123 -7.38 -12.52 -11.63
N TYR A 124 -7.01 -11.48 -10.88
CA TYR A 124 -5.72 -11.40 -10.20
C TYR A 124 -5.81 -12.07 -8.83
N PRO A 125 -5.02 -13.12 -8.56
CA PRO A 125 -5.00 -13.77 -7.25
C PRO A 125 -4.50 -12.80 -6.17
N ALA A 126 -4.79 -13.11 -4.93
CA ALA A 126 -4.24 -12.35 -3.81
C ALA A 126 -2.71 -12.38 -3.84
N ALA A 127 -2.10 -11.21 -3.91
CA ALA A 127 -0.65 -11.09 -3.84
C ALA A 127 -0.18 -11.26 -2.39
N GLU A 128 0.82 -12.09 -2.18
CA GLU A 128 1.45 -12.29 -0.88
C GLU A 128 2.44 -11.16 -0.62
N LEU A 129 2.04 -10.18 0.20
CA LEU A 129 2.77 -8.94 0.40
C LEU A 129 3.12 -8.69 1.87
N HIS A 130 4.21 -7.97 2.07
CA HIS A 130 4.46 -7.13 3.22
C HIS A 130 4.64 -5.68 2.76
N TRP A 131 4.59 -4.72 3.70
CA TRP A 131 4.63 -3.30 3.34
C TRP A 131 5.68 -2.55 4.14
N LEU A 132 6.33 -1.59 3.45
CA LEU A 132 7.13 -0.55 4.07
C LEU A 132 6.37 0.76 4.00
N LEU A 133 6.19 1.41 5.15
CA LEU A 133 5.63 2.75 5.26
C LEU A 133 6.70 3.70 5.77
N ALA A 134 6.70 4.92 5.26
CA ALA A 134 7.63 5.94 5.71
C ALA A 134 7.05 7.34 5.55
N ASP A 135 7.43 8.22 6.45
CA ASP A 135 7.30 9.66 6.34
C ASP A 135 8.61 10.33 6.75
N ARG A 136 8.65 11.65 6.78
CA ARG A 136 9.85 12.40 7.17
C ARG A 136 10.35 12.13 8.60
N THR A 137 9.58 11.42 9.44
CA THR A 137 9.95 11.11 10.84
C THR A 137 10.57 9.72 10.99
N GLY A 138 10.49 8.87 9.97
CA GLY A 138 11.04 7.51 10.02
C GLY A 138 10.33 6.51 9.12
N ALA A 139 10.52 5.23 9.42
CA ALA A 139 9.92 4.13 8.68
C ALA A 139 9.30 3.09 9.61
N LEU A 140 8.28 2.38 9.10
CA LEU A 140 7.59 1.25 9.74
C LEU A 140 7.47 0.12 8.73
N ALA A 141 8.00 -1.04 9.07
CA ALA A 141 7.65 -2.28 8.36
C ALA A 141 6.33 -2.84 8.92
N ALA A 142 5.42 -3.17 8.02
CA ALA A 142 4.18 -3.85 8.34
C ALA A 142 4.10 -5.15 7.55
N ASP A 143 4.11 -6.25 8.26
CA ASP A 143 3.78 -7.56 7.72
C ASP A 143 2.59 -8.15 8.49
N ARG A 144 1.86 -9.04 7.84
CA ARG A 144 0.82 -9.83 8.49
C ARG A 144 1.19 -11.30 8.32
N ARG A 145 1.57 -11.89 9.42
CA ARG A 145 1.80 -13.33 9.53
C ARG A 145 0.58 -14.02 10.12
#